data_ee403e97eb6f07a65266ced433524765
#
_entry.id   ee403e97eb6f07a65266ced433524765
#
_cell.length_a   1.000
_cell.length_b   1.000
_cell.length_c   1.000
_cell.angle_alpha   90.00
_cell.angle_beta   90.00
_cell.angle_gamma   90.00
#
_symmetry.space_group_name_H-M   'P 1'
#
loop_
_entity.id
_entity.type
_entity.pdbx_description
1 polymer ?
#
loop_
_entity_poly.entity_id
_entity_poly.type
_entity_poly.pdbx_seq_one_letter_code
_entity_poly.pdbx_strand_id
1 'polypeptide(L)'
;IENTGPHADVPSCRPSGLWGPAGQTHSIMPGYLERVEPLTRPMTESQIADVIAAYARSAVNARDVGFDGIAIHGAHGYLIDSFFWDVTNRRRDGFGGAIEARCRFAAEVVKAIRAAAGSLPILFRFSQWKLQDYEATTFKTAHELETMLGMLADAGVDGAYVCVSGEHE
;
A
#
# COMPACT_ATOMS: atom_id res chain seq x y z
N ILE A 1 -9.67 -0.82 7.57
CA ILE A 1 -9.89 0.45 8.29
C ILE A 1 -11.28 0.87 7.96
N GLU A 2 -12.12 1.01 8.98
CA GLU A 2 -13.45 1.58 8.81
C GLU A 2 -13.34 2.93 8.12
N ASN A 3 -14.17 3.15 7.13
CA ASN A 3 -14.35 4.48 6.60
C ASN A 3 -15.13 5.31 7.62
N THR A 4 -14.43 5.80 8.63
CA THR A 4 -14.99 6.64 9.71
C THR A 4 -15.04 8.12 9.33
N GLY A 5 -14.62 8.45 8.12
CA GLY A 5 -14.66 9.80 7.59
C GLY A 5 -16.07 10.24 7.15
N PRO A 6 -16.17 11.43 6.54
CA PRO A 6 -17.45 11.99 6.07
C PRO A 6 -18.15 11.15 4.99
N HIS A 7 -17.52 10.09 4.52
CA HIS A 7 -18.02 9.17 3.49
C HIS A 7 -18.11 7.72 4.01
N ALA A 8 -18.60 7.52 5.22
CA ALA A 8 -18.70 6.22 5.88
C ALA A 8 -19.45 5.15 5.05
N ASP A 9 -20.36 5.57 4.19
CA ASP A 9 -21.14 4.68 3.32
C ASP A 9 -20.43 4.27 2.03
N VAL A 10 -19.23 4.81 1.77
CA VAL A 10 -18.46 4.47 0.58
C VAL A 10 -17.59 3.24 0.87
N PRO A 11 -17.76 2.12 0.12
CA PRO A 11 -16.94 0.93 0.31
C PRO A 11 -15.45 1.23 0.11
N SER A 12 -14.58 0.65 0.95
CA SER A 12 -13.14 0.79 0.74
C SER A 12 -12.71 0.10 -0.55
N CYS A 13 -11.84 0.78 -1.31
CA CYS A 13 -11.21 0.22 -2.50
C CYS A 13 -10.03 -0.68 -2.13
N ARG A 14 -9.95 -1.86 -2.77
CA ARG A 14 -8.87 -2.84 -2.57
C ARG A 14 -8.55 -3.55 -3.87
N PRO A 15 -7.32 -4.07 -4.04
CA PRO A 15 -6.93 -4.74 -5.27
C PRO A 15 -7.88 -5.87 -5.65
N SER A 16 -8.29 -6.70 -4.69
CA SER A 16 -9.20 -7.84 -4.91
C SER A 16 -10.42 -7.84 -3.98
N GLY A 17 -10.69 -6.73 -3.31
CA GLY A 17 -11.79 -6.63 -2.34
C GLY A 17 -11.54 -7.38 -1.01
N LEU A 18 -10.32 -7.86 -0.77
CA LEU A 18 -9.96 -8.71 0.36
C LEU A 18 -9.21 -7.93 1.45
N TRP A 19 -9.45 -8.29 2.72
CA TRP A 19 -8.75 -7.77 3.90
C TRP A 19 -7.57 -8.65 4.34
N GLY A 20 -7.57 -9.89 3.97
CA GLY A 20 -6.69 -10.93 4.50
C GLY A 20 -7.22 -11.54 5.80
N PRO A 21 -6.77 -12.76 6.13
CA PRO A 21 -7.17 -13.45 7.34
C PRO A 21 -6.62 -12.75 8.59
N ALA A 22 -7.36 -12.86 9.69
CA ALA A 22 -6.82 -12.60 11.00
C ALA A 22 -5.98 -13.82 11.46
N GLY A 23 -4.83 -13.54 12.08
CA GLY A 23 -3.95 -14.52 12.68
C GLY A 23 -3.58 -14.13 14.11
N GLN A 24 -2.35 -14.39 14.53
CA GLN A 24 -1.85 -13.98 15.82
C GLN A 24 -1.63 -12.45 15.89
N THR A 25 -2.39 -11.79 16.74
CA THR A 25 -2.28 -10.34 16.96
C THR A 25 -2.69 -9.97 18.38
N HIS A 26 -1.99 -9.03 18.99
CA HIS A 26 -2.37 -8.40 20.26
C HIS A 26 -3.17 -7.11 20.06
N SER A 27 -3.38 -6.72 18.83
CA SER A 27 -4.11 -5.51 18.52
C SER A 27 -5.61 -5.69 18.77
N ILE A 28 -6.30 -4.58 19.02
CA ILE A 28 -7.77 -4.50 19.08
C ILE A 28 -8.47 -4.88 17.75
N MET A 29 -7.68 -5.32 16.78
CA MET A 29 -8.08 -5.65 15.42
C MET A 29 -8.96 -6.91 15.23
N PRO A 30 -8.93 -7.98 16.07
CA PRO A 30 -9.77 -9.15 15.82
C PRO A 30 -11.25 -8.83 15.65
N GLY A 31 -11.84 -8.10 16.57
CA GLY A 31 -13.23 -7.69 16.47
C GLY A 31 -13.54 -6.65 15.39
N TYR A 32 -12.51 -6.00 14.87
CA TYR A 32 -12.60 -5.10 13.72
C TYR A 32 -12.62 -5.91 12.42
N LEU A 33 -11.70 -6.87 12.26
CA LEU A 33 -11.62 -7.71 11.06
C LEU A 33 -12.89 -8.56 10.87
N GLU A 34 -13.48 -9.06 11.97
CA GLU A 34 -14.75 -9.77 11.94
C GLU A 34 -15.93 -8.90 11.45
N ARG A 35 -15.86 -7.59 11.65
CA ARG A 35 -16.91 -6.64 11.23
C ARG A 35 -16.71 -6.07 9.84
N VAL A 36 -15.52 -6.21 9.28
CA VAL A 36 -15.16 -5.60 7.98
C VAL A 36 -15.51 -6.50 6.79
N GLU A 37 -16.24 -7.56 6.99
CA GLU A 37 -16.96 -8.22 5.90
C GLU A 37 -18.29 -7.50 5.65
N PRO A 38 -18.63 -7.25 4.43
CA PRO A 38 -18.43 -8.08 3.27
C PRO A 38 -17.27 -7.65 2.38
N LEU A 39 -16.79 -8.60 1.59
CA LEU A 39 -15.86 -8.41 0.50
C LEU A 39 -16.34 -7.27 -0.41
N THR A 40 -15.48 -6.31 -0.66
CA THR A 40 -15.76 -5.26 -1.64
C THR A 40 -15.47 -5.76 -3.05
N ARG A 41 -15.94 -5.04 -4.06
CA ARG A 41 -15.57 -5.38 -5.44
C ARG A 41 -14.07 -5.09 -5.65
N PRO A 42 -13.36 -5.93 -6.42
CA PRO A 42 -12.00 -5.60 -6.84
C PRO A 42 -11.95 -4.25 -7.55
N MET A 43 -10.89 -3.48 -7.33
CA MET A 43 -10.66 -2.24 -8.06
C MET A 43 -10.56 -2.50 -9.55
N THR A 44 -11.20 -1.65 -10.34
CA THR A 44 -10.98 -1.60 -11.79
C THR A 44 -9.64 -0.92 -12.12
N GLU A 45 -9.10 -1.14 -13.32
CA GLU A 45 -7.89 -0.44 -13.78
C GLU A 45 -8.11 1.08 -13.84
N SER A 46 -9.31 1.54 -14.18
CA SER A 46 -9.66 2.97 -14.13
C SER A 46 -9.55 3.53 -12.71
N GLN A 47 -10.09 2.82 -11.72
CA GLN A 47 -9.98 3.23 -10.32
C GLN A 47 -8.51 3.25 -9.83
N ILE A 48 -7.69 2.29 -10.28
CA ILE A 48 -6.25 2.29 -10.00
C ILE A 48 -5.60 3.55 -10.58
N ALA A 49 -5.89 3.88 -11.84
CA ALA A 49 -5.37 5.09 -12.49
C ALA A 49 -5.82 6.39 -11.78
N ASP A 50 -7.09 6.45 -11.37
CA ASP A 50 -7.64 7.60 -10.64
C ASP A 50 -6.93 7.81 -9.29
N VAL A 51 -6.62 6.72 -8.58
CA VAL A 51 -5.88 6.77 -7.31
C VAL A 51 -4.45 7.20 -7.53
N ILE A 52 -3.75 6.68 -8.55
CA ILE A 52 -2.40 7.12 -8.90
C ILE A 52 -2.38 8.63 -9.18
N ALA A 53 -3.34 9.11 -9.96
CA ALA A 53 -3.47 10.54 -10.23
C ALA A 53 -3.78 11.37 -8.96
N ALA A 54 -4.54 10.81 -8.00
CA ALA A 54 -4.81 11.46 -6.72
C ALA A 54 -3.54 11.60 -5.86
N TYR A 55 -2.67 10.58 -5.83
CA TYR A 55 -1.37 10.69 -5.17
C TYR A 55 -0.51 11.80 -5.78
N ALA A 56 -0.45 11.88 -7.11
CA ALA A 56 0.29 12.95 -7.79
C ALA A 56 -0.25 14.34 -7.45
N ARG A 57 -1.58 14.53 -7.45
CA ARG A 57 -2.20 15.80 -7.03
C ARG A 57 -1.88 16.16 -5.57
N SER A 58 -1.92 15.17 -4.68
CA SER A 58 -1.56 15.39 -3.26
C SER A 58 -0.12 15.83 -3.10
N ALA A 59 0.79 15.27 -3.91
CA ALA A 59 2.19 15.65 -3.90
C ALA A 59 2.42 17.09 -4.40
N VAL A 60 1.71 17.51 -5.44
CA VAL A 60 1.71 18.93 -5.90
C VAL A 60 1.22 19.84 -4.79
N ASN A 61 0.11 19.50 -4.14
CA ASN A 61 -0.42 20.31 -3.04
C ASN A 61 0.59 20.43 -1.88
N ALA A 62 1.25 19.32 -1.51
CA ALA A 62 2.28 19.34 -0.46
C ALA A 62 3.45 20.27 -0.84
N ARG A 63 3.96 20.17 -2.06
CA ARG A 63 5.00 21.07 -2.58
C ARG A 63 4.56 22.53 -2.54
N ASP A 64 3.36 22.82 -3.01
CA ASP A 64 2.87 24.19 -3.18
C ASP A 64 2.59 24.89 -1.83
N VAL A 65 2.32 24.12 -0.76
CA VAL A 65 2.21 24.65 0.62
C VAL A 65 3.54 24.62 1.38
N GLY A 66 4.64 24.19 0.74
CA GLY A 66 6.00 24.33 1.25
C GLY A 66 6.51 23.17 2.12
N PHE A 67 6.00 21.95 1.93
CA PHE A 67 6.62 20.77 2.57
C PHE A 67 7.99 20.46 1.94
N ASP A 68 8.94 20.03 2.78
CA ASP A 68 10.33 19.72 2.37
C ASP A 68 10.50 18.31 1.79
N GLY A 69 9.48 17.47 1.87
CA GLY A 69 9.49 16.10 1.37
C GLY A 69 8.14 15.40 1.49
N ILE A 70 8.05 14.22 0.91
CA ILE A 70 6.85 13.37 0.89
C ILE A 70 7.20 12.03 1.49
N ALA A 71 6.40 11.54 2.44
CA ALA A 71 6.47 10.16 2.95
C ALA A 71 5.24 9.38 2.47
N ILE A 72 5.48 8.39 1.60
CA ILE A 72 4.42 7.52 1.10
C ILE A 72 4.18 6.40 2.11
N HIS A 73 2.94 6.26 2.56
CA HIS A 73 2.56 5.20 3.48
C HIS A 73 2.13 3.94 2.72
N GLY A 74 3.06 3.03 2.49
CA GLY A 74 2.84 1.72 1.87
C GLY A 74 2.85 0.55 2.86
N ALA A 75 2.36 0.76 4.09
CA ALA A 75 2.45 -0.17 5.21
C ALA A 75 1.08 -0.45 5.85
N HIS A 76 1.05 -1.30 6.87
CA HIS A 76 -0.06 -1.53 7.82
C HIS A 76 -1.38 -2.02 7.21
N GLY A 77 -1.33 -2.76 6.10
CA GLY A 77 -2.54 -3.27 5.44
C GLY A 77 -3.34 -2.21 4.69
N TYR A 78 -2.81 -0.96 4.56
CA TYR A 78 -3.44 0.06 3.74
C TYR A 78 -3.34 -0.26 2.25
N LEU A 79 -3.84 0.61 1.40
CA LEU A 79 -4.06 0.32 -0.02
C LEU A 79 -2.81 -0.19 -0.73
N ILE A 80 -1.67 0.48 -0.61
CA ILE A 80 -0.43 0.05 -1.28
C ILE A 80 0.05 -1.29 -0.74
N ASP A 81 0.07 -1.46 0.59
CA ASP A 81 0.45 -2.72 1.24
C ASP A 81 -0.43 -3.89 0.80
N SER A 82 -1.73 -3.63 0.58
CA SER A 82 -2.67 -4.65 0.09
C SER A 82 -2.41 -5.09 -1.35
N PHE A 83 -1.72 -4.29 -2.16
CA PHE A 83 -1.24 -4.71 -3.48
C PHE A 83 -0.01 -5.61 -3.39
N PHE A 84 0.90 -5.37 -2.45
CA PHE A 84 2.11 -6.18 -2.27
C PHE A 84 1.79 -7.62 -1.82
N TRP A 85 0.87 -7.77 -0.89
CA TRP A 85 0.58 -9.05 -0.26
C TRP A 85 -0.28 -9.96 -1.15
N ASP A 86 0.23 -11.15 -1.48
CA ASP A 86 -0.44 -12.11 -2.37
C ASP A 86 -1.74 -12.66 -1.79
N VAL A 87 -1.94 -12.58 -0.47
CA VAL A 87 -3.18 -12.98 0.21
C VAL A 87 -4.31 -12.00 -0.10
N THR A 88 -4.04 -10.71 -0.09
CA THR A 88 -5.03 -9.64 -0.38
C THR A 88 -5.09 -9.26 -1.85
N ASN A 89 -4.03 -9.55 -2.61
CA ASN A 89 -3.98 -9.28 -4.05
C ASN A 89 -4.09 -10.59 -4.86
N ARG A 90 -5.30 -10.92 -5.25
CA ARG A 90 -5.65 -12.10 -6.07
C ARG A 90 -5.89 -11.74 -7.55
N ARG A 91 -5.44 -10.57 -7.97
CA ARG A 91 -5.58 -10.12 -9.36
C ARG A 91 -4.79 -11.01 -10.32
N ARG A 92 -5.30 -11.08 -11.56
CA ARG A 92 -4.68 -11.84 -12.66
C ARG A 92 -4.35 -10.94 -13.86
N ASP A 93 -4.39 -9.62 -13.64
CA ASP A 93 -3.98 -8.60 -14.61
C ASP A 93 -2.57 -8.07 -14.29
N GLY A 94 -2.17 -6.98 -14.94
CA GLY A 94 -0.86 -6.37 -14.77
C GLY A 94 -0.54 -5.84 -13.36
N PHE A 95 -1.46 -5.94 -12.39
CA PHE A 95 -1.31 -5.47 -11.01
C PHE A 95 -1.34 -6.60 -9.97
N GLY A 96 -1.29 -7.87 -10.38
CA GLY A 96 -1.32 -9.01 -9.48
C GLY A 96 -0.60 -10.24 -10.03
N GLY A 97 -0.44 -11.29 -9.21
CA GLY A 97 0.31 -12.50 -9.56
C GLY A 97 1.78 -12.42 -9.16
N ALA A 98 2.70 -12.34 -10.12
CA ALA A 98 4.13 -12.23 -9.87
C ALA A 98 4.48 -10.98 -9.05
N ILE A 99 5.62 -11.01 -8.35
CA ILE A 99 6.02 -9.92 -7.44
C ILE A 99 6.13 -8.58 -8.17
N GLU A 100 6.63 -8.57 -9.39
CA GLU A 100 6.77 -7.37 -10.22
C GLU A 100 5.40 -6.73 -10.49
N ALA A 101 4.39 -7.55 -10.80
CA ALA A 101 3.02 -7.07 -11.04
C ALA A 101 2.37 -6.57 -9.75
N ARG A 102 2.61 -7.23 -8.61
CA ARG A 102 2.13 -6.78 -7.30
C ARG A 102 2.77 -5.46 -6.86
N CYS A 103 4.02 -5.22 -7.21
CA CYS A 103 4.76 -3.99 -6.91
C CYS A 103 4.45 -2.84 -7.89
N ARG A 104 3.87 -3.13 -9.04
CA ARG A 104 3.60 -2.15 -10.10
C ARG A 104 2.80 -0.95 -9.63
N PHE A 105 1.74 -1.16 -8.85
CA PHE A 105 0.92 -0.06 -8.34
C PHE A 105 1.76 0.96 -7.55
N ALA A 106 2.59 0.48 -6.61
CA ALA A 106 3.47 1.34 -5.83
C ALA A 106 4.47 2.08 -6.70
N ALA A 107 5.09 1.40 -7.65
CA ALA A 107 6.04 2.01 -8.58
C ALA A 107 5.38 3.09 -9.46
N GLU A 108 4.16 2.86 -9.95
CA GLU A 108 3.42 3.85 -10.73
C GLU A 108 3.00 5.05 -9.89
N VAL A 109 2.62 4.86 -8.62
CA VAL A 109 2.37 5.95 -7.66
C VAL A 109 3.63 6.81 -7.48
N VAL A 110 4.78 6.18 -7.23
CA VAL A 110 6.05 6.90 -7.05
C VAL A 110 6.43 7.68 -8.32
N LYS A 111 6.35 7.04 -9.50
CA LYS A 111 6.61 7.71 -10.78
C LYS A 111 5.71 8.93 -11.00
N ALA A 112 4.43 8.80 -10.70
CA ALA A 112 3.47 9.90 -10.85
C ALA A 112 3.76 11.05 -9.88
N ILE A 113 4.12 10.74 -8.63
CA ILE A 113 4.55 11.74 -7.63
C ILE A 113 5.84 12.42 -8.10
N ARG A 114 6.86 11.66 -8.52
CA ARG A 114 8.13 12.19 -8.99
C ARG A 114 7.94 13.14 -10.18
N ALA A 115 7.12 12.75 -11.15
CA ALA A 115 6.81 13.57 -12.30
C ALA A 115 6.10 14.88 -11.91
N ALA A 116 5.23 14.85 -10.91
CA ALA A 116 4.43 16.00 -10.49
C ALA A 116 5.16 16.92 -9.50
N ALA A 117 5.92 16.37 -8.56
CA ALA A 117 6.58 17.10 -7.47
C ALA A 117 8.05 17.44 -7.76
N GLY A 118 8.63 16.93 -8.85
CA GLY A 118 10.00 17.23 -9.27
C GLY A 118 11.05 16.67 -8.32
N SER A 119 11.95 17.52 -7.82
CA SER A 119 13.09 17.13 -6.98
C SER A 119 12.76 17.00 -5.48
N LEU A 120 11.48 17.14 -5.08
CA LEU A 120 11.09 17.00 -3.70
C LEU A 120 11.44 15.58 -3.18
N PRO A 121 12.13 15.42 -2.03
CA PRO A 121 12.47 14.11 -1.50
C PRO A 121 11.26 13.21 -1.30
N ILE A 122 11.37 11.94 -1.72
CA ILE A 122 10.32 10.93 -1.59
C ILE A 122 10.84 9.78 -0.73
N LEU A 123 10.24 9.59 0.45
CA LEU A 123 10.48 8.44 1.31
C LEU A 123 9.34 7.45 1.18
N PHE A 124 9.65 6.16 1.23
CA PHE A 124 8.66 5.10 1.14
C PHE A 124 8.68 4.22 2.39
N ARG A 125 7.56 4.18 3.11
CA ARG A 125 7.37 3.33 4.28
C ARG A 125 6.64 2.05 3.88
N PHE A 126 7.16 0.89 4.28
CA PHE A 126 6.53 -0.41 4.01
C PHE A 126 6.50 -1.29 5.26
N SER A 127 5.66 -2.32 5.27
CA SER A 127 5.63 -3.36 6.31
C SER A 127 6.14 -4.68 5.77
N GLN A 128 6.99 -5.36 6.55
CA GLN A 128 7.35 -6.74 6.30
C GLN A 128 6.35 -7.69 6.99
N TRP A 129 5.92 -7.36 8.20
CA TRP A 129 4.93 -8.14 8.98
C TRP A 129 3.56 -7.47 8.97
N LYS A 130 2.51 -8.26 9.19
CA LYS A 130 1.13 -7.78 9.15
C LYS A 130 0.61 -7.44 10.55
N LEU A 131 -0.17 -6.36 10.68
CA LEU A 131 -0.81 -5.97 11.93
C LEU A 131 -1.88 -6.98 12.39
N GLN A 132 -2.56 -7.62 11.46
CA GLN A 132 -3.60 -8.60 11.72
C GLN A 132 -3.07 -10.01 11.99
N ASP A 133 -1.78 -10.25 11.70
CA ASP A 133 -1.11 -11.52 11.91
C ASP A 133 0.40 -11.31 11.95
N TYR A 134 0.99 -11.33 13.12
CA TYR A 134 2.42 -11.06 13.34
C TYR A 134 3.34 -12.14 12.75
N GLU A 135 2.82 -13.33 12.43
CA GLU A 135 3.57 -14.38 11.75
C GLU A 135 3.54 -14.25 10.23
N ALA A 136 2.57 -13.49 9.71
CA ALA A 136 2.43 -13.29 8.27
C ALA A 136 3.38 -12.20 7.75
N THR A 137 4.08 -12.52 6.67
CA THR A 137 4.98 -11.60 5.98
C THR A 137 4.43 -11.14 4.64
N THR A 138 4.73 -9.89 4.28
CA THR A 138 4.39 -9.32 2.98
C THR A 138 5.22 -9.95 1.87
N PHE A 139 6.53 -10.01 2.09
CA PHE A 139 7.52 -10.58 1.16
C PHE A 139 8.05 -11.88 1.76
N LYS A 140 7.91 -12.99 1.01
CA LYS A 140 8.24 -14.35 1.49
C LYS A 140 9.72 -14.70 1.30
N THR A 141 10.40 -14.00 0.42
CA THR A 141 11.81 -14.24 0.08
C THR A 141 12.59 -12.93 -0.02
N ALA A 142 13.91 -13.00 0.15
CA ALA A 142 14.78 -11.85 -0.09
C ALA A 142 14.62 -11.31 -1.51
N HIS A 143 14.46 -12.19 -2.50
CA HIS A 143 14.23 -11.80 -3.89
C HIS A 143 12.95 -10.94 -4.07
N GLU A 144 11.85 -11.28 -3.40
CA GLU A 144 10.62 -10.46 -3.48
C GLU A 144 10.85 -9.07 -2.88
N LEU A 145 11.55 -8.98 -1.75
CA LEU A 145 11.88 -7.70 -1.12
C LEU A 145 12.84 -6.88 -2.00
N GLU A 146 13.89 -7.49 -2.53
CA GLU A 146 14.84 -6.85 -3.44
C GLU A 146 14.15 -6.34 -4.71
N THR A 147 13.23 -7.12 -5.29
CA THR A 147 12.44 -6.72 -6.46
C THR A 147 11.61 -5.48 -6.15
N MET A 148 10.91 -5.48 -5.03
CA MET A 148 10.12 -4.32 -4.61
C MET A 148 11.00 -3.07 -4.42
N LEU A 149 12.10 -3.18 -3.68
CA LEU A 149 13.00 -2.07 -3.44
C LEU A 149 13.64 -1.54 -4.73
N GLY A 150 14.06 -2.43 -5.63
CA GLY A 150 14.59 -2.08 -6.95
C GLY A 150 13.58 -1.31 -7.80
N MET A 151 12.34 -1.79 -7.88
CA MET A 151 11.26 -1.12 -8.62
C MET A 151 10.93 0.27 -8.05
N LEU A 152 10.98 0.45 -6.72
CA LEU A 152 10.77 1.74 -6.09
C LEU A 152 11.93 2.70 -6.35
N ALA A 153 13.17 2.21 -6.29
CA ALA A 153 14.36 3.01 -6.63
C ALA A 153 14.33 3.47 -8.08
N ASP A 154 14.03 2.58 -9.03
CA ASP A 154 13.87 2.90 -10.45
C ASP A 154 12.71 3.88 -10.71
N ALA A 155 11.69 3.86 -9.86
CA ALA A 155 10.58 4.79 -9.92
C ALA A 155 10.92 6.18 -9.36
N GLY A 156 12.03 6.31 -8.59
CA GLY A 156 12.52 7.58 -8.09
C GLY A 156 12.31 7.83 -6.60
N VAL A 157 12.23 6.77 -5.77
CA VAL A 157 12.28 6.89 -4.30
C VAL A 157 13.69 7.26 -3.87
N ASP A 158 13.83 8.22 -2.95
CA ASP A 158 15.12 8.63 -2.38
C ASP A 158 15.53 7.80 -1.17
N GLY A 159 14.56 7.18 -0.49
CA GLY A 159 14.81 6.27 0.62
C GLY A 159 13.58 5.44 0.97
N ALA A 160 13.81 4.20 1.42
CA ALA A 160 12.78 3.32 1.92
C ALA A 160 13.08 2.89 3.35
N TYR A 161 12.04 2.71 4.17
CA TYR A 161 12.20 2.22 5.53
C TYR A 161 11.07 1.27 5.93
N VAL A 162 11.45 0.24 6.67
CA VAL A 162 10.49 -0.74 7.19
C VAL A 162 9.77 -0.16 8.40
N CYS A 163 8.47 -0.39 8.46
CA CYS A 163 7.71 -0.16 9.67
C CYS A 163 7.73 -1.44 10.51
N VAL A 164 8.26 -1.33 11.71
CA VAL A 164 8.17 -2.39 12.71
C VAL A 164 6.77 -2.32 13.32
N SER A 165 6.06 -3.44 13.35
CA SER A 165 4.74 -3.55 13.94
C SER A 165 4.74 -4.66 15.00
N GLY A 166 4.37 -4.32 16.22
CA GLY A 166 4.10 -5.27 17.27
C GLY A 166 5.32 -5.94 17.90
N GLU A 167 5.28 -7.25 18.07
CA GLU A 167 6.19 -8.04 18.89
C GLU A 167 7.65 -8.18 18.38
N HIS A 168 7.99 -7.54 17.28
CA HIS A 168 9.33 -7.58 16.67
C HIS A 168 10.17 -6.32 16.96
N GLU A 169 9.80 -5.57 18.02
CA GLU A 169 10.62 -4.47 18.52
C GLU A 169 11.76 -4.97 19.45
#